data_21e694263d01985b5d95cd313e71596b
#
_entry.id   21e694263d01985b5d95cd313e71596b
#
_cell.length_a   1.000
_cell.length_b   1.000
_cell.length_c   1.000
_cell.angle_alpha   90.00
_cell.angle_beta   90.00
_cell.angle_gamma   90.00
#
_symmetry.space_group_name_H-M   'P 1'
#
loop_
_entity.id
_entity.type
_entity.pdbx_description
1 polymer ?
#
loop_
_entity_poly.entity_id
_entity_poly.type
_entity_poly.pdbx_seq_one_letter_code
_entity_poly.pdbx_strand_id
1 'polypeptide(L)'
;MFEAFIVALSSVWADSGFSALTAGHIIMICVGLVLLYMAIGKGFEPLLLSPIAFGCILANIPKNGFEQPGVMSVIMYGINHEVFPPLIFLGVGAMTDFGPLIANPKTLLLGAAAQAGVFVALLGAMLLGFSVQEAAAIGIIGGADGPTSIYLAAKMAPQLLGAIAVAAYSYMSLVPLIQPPIMHLFTTEADRKIVMKQLRPVSKFEKIVFPIMTTIIISLLLPSVTALIGMLMLGNLFKEAGCLDRLSDTAQNALMNTVTIMLATGTGLTMSAESFLNYQTILIIFLGLVACK
;
A
#
# COMPACT_ATOMS: atom_id res chain seq x y z
N MET A 1 53.41 16.24 -0.02
CA MET A 1 52.39 16.17 -1.07
C MET A 1 51.79 14.74 -1.21
N PHE A 2 52.65 13.72 -1.35
CA PHE A 2 52.15 12.31 -1.48
C PHE A 2 51.49 11.81 -0.18
N GLU A 3 52.02 12.09 1.00
CA GLU A 3 51.40 11.77 2.28
C GLU A 3 50.03 12.45 2.47
N ALA A 4 49.92 13.73 2.11
CA ALA A 4 48.65 14.45 2.18
C ALA A 4 47.62 13.85 1.24
N PHE A 5 48.02 13.35 0.07
CA PHE A 5 47.16 12.65 -0.87
C PHE A 5 46.69 11.30 -0.30
N ILE A 6 47.58 10.51 0.32
CA ILE A 6 47.21 9.24 0.96
C ILE A 6 46.25 9.48 2.12
N VAL A 7 46.48 10.49 2.95
CA VAL A 7 45.59 10.86 4.05
C VAL A 7 44.21 11.28 3.52
N ALA A 8 44.16 12.09 2.46
CA ALA A 8 42.89 12.47 1.82
C ALA A 8 42.15 11.26 1.23
N LEU A 9 42.90 10.35 0.60
CA LEU A 9 42.29 9.13 0.04
C LEU A 9 41.77 8.20 1.14
N SER A 10 42.50 8.06 2.25
CA SER A 10 42.05 7.26 3.40
C SER A 10 40.84 7.88 4.10
N SER A 11 40.75 9.22 4.19
CA SER A 11 39.57 9.88 4.74
C SER A 11 38.33 9.69 3.87
N VAL A 12 38.49 9.83 2.55
CA VAL A 12 37.38 9.55 1.60
C VAL A 12 36.90 8.11 1.72
N TRP A 13 37.82 7.15 1.84
CA TRP A 13 37.47 5.75 2.06
C TRP A 13 36.75 5.55 3.40
N ALA A 14 37.28 6.12 4.46
CA ALA A 14 36.73 6.02 5.82
C ALA A 14 35.31 6.66 5.88
N ASP A 15 35.06 7.75 5.15
CA ASP A 15 33.77 8.43 5.10
C ASP A 15 32.80 7.79 4.12
N SER A 16 33.29 6.96 3.20
CA SER A 16 32.44 6.29 2.22
C SER A 16 31.55 5.21 2.85
N GLY A 17 30.37 4.95 2.25
CA GLY A 17 29.49 3.86 2.63
C GLY A 17 30.13 2.47 2.47
N PHE A 18 31.16 2.33 1.61
CA PHE A 18 31.86 1.06 1.41
C PHE A 18 32.56 0.55 2.68
N SER A 19 33.09 1.45 3.50
CA SER A 19 33.77 1.09 4.75
C SER A 19 32.85 0.49 5.82
N ALA A 20 31.53 0.77 5.73
CA ALA A 20 30.51 0.32 6.66
C ALA A 20 29.56 -0.73 6.05
N LEU A 21 29.86 -1.23 4.84
CA LEU A 21 29.00 -2.18 4.14
C LEU A 21 29.04 -3.55 4.83
N THR A 22 27.87 -4.05 5.23
CA THR A 22 27.71 -5.38 5.84
C THR A 22 27.06 -6.36 4.85
N ALA A 23 27.16 -7.67 5.15
CA ALA A 23 26.47 -8.69 4.35
C ALA A 23 24.94 -8.44 4.29
N GLY A 24 24.33 -7.98 5.40
CA GLY A 24 22.91 -7.62 5.43
C GLY A 24 22.56 -6.51 4.46
N HIS A 25 23.35 -5.45 4.39
CA HIS A 25 23.17 -4.36 3.43
C HIS A 25 23.22 -4.86 1.98
N ILE A 26 24.20 -5.72 1.65
CA ILE A 26 24.35 -6.30 0.30
C ILE A 26 23.11 -7.15 -0.05
N ILE A 27 22.64 -8.00 0.86
CA ILE A 27 21.47 -8.82 0.66
C ILE A 27 20.24 -7.95 0.39
N MET A 28 20.02 -6.89 1.18
CA MET A 28 18.87 -6.00 1.00
C MET A 28 18.95 -5.17 -0.28
N ILE A 29 20.14 -4.73 -0.68
CA ILE A 29 20.35 -4.09 -1.99
C ILE A 29 19.99 -5.08 -3.12
N CYS A 30 20.40 -6.34 -3.03
CA CYS A 30 20.02 -7.38 -3.98
C CYS A 30 18.49 -7.60 -3.98
N VAL A 31 17.84 -7.64 -2.80
CA VAL A 31 16.37 -7.70 -2.69
C VAL A 31 15.73 -6.52 -3.42
N GLY A 32 16.20 -5.30 -3.18
CA GLY A 32 15.72 -4.10 -3.87
C GLY A 32 15.89 -4.20 -5.40
N LEU A 33 17.02 -4.70 -5.88
CA LEU A 33 17.25 -4.92 -7.32
C LEU A 33 16.32 -5.97 -7.91
N VAL A 34 16.03 -7.06 -7.18
CA VAL A 34 15.07 -8.09 -7.62
C VAL A 34 13.66 -7.51 -7.68
N LEU A 35 13.23 -6.75 -6.65
CA LEU A 35 11.93 -6.08 -6.65
C LEU A 35 11.83 -5.08 -7.81
N LEU A 36 12.89 -4.33 -8.09
CA LEU A 36 12.93 -3.38 -9.20
C LEU A 36 12.83 -4.11 -10.56
N TYR A 37 13.51 -5.25 -10.71
CA TYR A 37 13.37 -6.09 -11.89
C TYR A 37 11.94 -6.64 -12.05
N MET A 38 11.30 -7.05 -10.96
CA MET A 38 9.90 -7.50 -10.99
C MET A 38 8.96 -6.36 -11.41
N ALA A 39 9.16 -5.16 -10.88
CA ALA A 39 8.36 -3.99 -11.20
C ALA A 39 8.51 -3.58 -12.68
N ILE A 40 9.75 -3.41 -13.14
CA ILE A 40 10.02 -2.87 -14.50
C ILE A 40 10.03 -3.97 -15.54
N GLY A 41 10.70 -5.09 -15.26
CA GLY A 41 10.89 -6.17 -16.25
C GLY A 41 9.68 -7.10 -16.40
N LYS A 42 8.90 -7.28 -15.32
CA LYS A 42 7.71 -8.14 -15.32
C LYS A 42 6.40 -7.35 -15.24
N GLY A 43 6.44 -6.04 -15.04
CA GLY A 43 5.26 -5.20 -14.95
C GLY A 43 4.44 -5.40 -13.66
N PHE A 44 5.06 -5.88 -12.58
CA PHE A 44 4.39 -6.11 -11.32
C PHE A 44 4.21 -4.80 -10.57
N GLU A 45 3.01 -4.22 -10.63
CA GLU A 45 2.60 -2.99 -9.96
C GLU A 45 3.71 -1.89 -10.02
N PRO A 46 4.14 -1.49 -11.23
CA PRO A 46 5.35 -0.68 -11.40
C PRO A 46 5.28 0.68 -10.71
N LEU A 47 4.09 1.24 -10.52
CA LEU A 47 3.89 2.57 -9.91
C LEU A 47 4.23 2.60 -8.41
N LEU A 48 4.04 1.48 -7.72
CA LEU A 48 4.28 1.37 -6.28
C LEU A 48 5.56 0.58 -5.99
N LEU A 49 5.72 -0.58 -6.65
CA LEU A 49 6.84 -1.45 -6.36
C LEU A 49 8.20 -0.84 -6.76
N SER A 50 8.25 -0.02 -7.82
CA SER A 50 9.50 0.63 -8.24
C SER A 50 10.03 1.62 -7.20
N PRO A 51 9.23 2.59 -6.69
CA PRO A 51 9.70 3.48 -5.63
C PRO A 51 10.00 2.75 -4.32
N ILE A 52 9.23 1.70 -3.95
CA ILE A 52 9.51 0.86 -2.78
C ILE A 52 10.89 0.20 -2.92
N ALA A 53 11.13 -0.45 -4.07
CA ALA A 53 12.39 -1.12 -4.34
C ALA A 53 13.58 -0.15 -4.31
N PHE A 54 13.42 1.03 -4.90
CA PHE A 54 14.46 2.06 -4.89
C PHE A 54 14.68 2.62 -3.48
N GLY A 55 13.62 2.85 -2.71
CA GLY A 55 13.70 3.24 -1.30
C GLY A 55 14.43 2.19 -0.45
N CYS A 56 14.17 0.90 -0.69
CA CYS A 56 14.88 -0.21 -0.05
C CYS A 56 16.39 -0.17 -0.35
N ILE A 57 16.79 0.08 -1.61
CA ILE A 57 18.20 0.25 -1.96
C ILE A 57 18.81 1.42 -1.19
N LEU A 58 18.15 2.58 -1.18
CA LEU A 58 18.61 3.77 -0.50
C LEU A 58 18.75 3.56 1.01
N ALA A 59 17.81 2.88 1.65
CA ALA A 59 17.84 2.58 3.08
C ALA A 59 19.03 1.71 3.49
N ASN A 60 19.53 0.88 2.57
CA ASN A 60 20.62 -0.05 2.82
C ASN A 60 21.98 0.42 2.29
N ILE A 61 22.09 1.69 1.91
CA ILE A 61 23.39 2.36 1.68
C ILE A 61 23.88 2.90 3.03
N PRO A 62 24.99 2.39 3.59
CA PRO A 62 25.50 2.89 4.86
C PRO A 62 25.91 4.37 4.76
N LYS A 63 25.80 5.10 5.86
CA LYS A 63 26.15 6.53 5.93
C LYS A 63 25.38 7.41 4.94
N ASN A 64 24.14 7.05 4.62
CA ASN A 64 23.28 7.75 3.65
C ASN A 64 22.81 9.15 4.10
N GLY A 65 23.05 9.53 5.34
CA GLY A 65 22.67 10.86 5.87
C GLY A 65 21.17 11.08 6.08
N PHE A 66 20.33 10.05 6.02
CA PHE A 66 18.88 10.19 6.15
C PHE A 66 18.40 10.55 7.57
N GLU A 67 19.27 10.41 8.57
CA GLU A 67 19.02 10.87 9.94
C GLU A 67 19.01 12.41 10.06
N GLN A 68 19.60 13.11 9.08
CA GLN A 68 19.63 14.57 9.06
C GLN A 68 18.31 15.13 8.50
N PRO A 69 17.92 16.36 8.92
CA PRO A 69 16.76 17.04 8.35
C PRO A 69 16.89 17.20 6.83
N GLY A 70 15.91 16.68 6.07
CA GLY A 70 15.91 16.72 4.61
C GLY A 70 14.65 16.08 4.03
N VAL A 71 14.64 15.88 2.72
CA VAL A 71 13.47 15.34 2.01
C VAL A 71 13.06 13.97 2.59
N MET A 72 14.04 13.10 2.90
CA MET A 72 13.74 11.77 3.43
C MET A 72 13.14 11.82 4.83
N SER A 73 13.57 12.74 5.69
CA SER A 73 12.95 12.93 7.01
C SER A 73 11.50 13.44 6.90
N VAL A 74 11.19 14.30 5.92
CA VAL A 74 9.81 14.75 5.65
C VAL A 74 8.94 13.60 5.16
N ILE A 75 9.46 12.77 4.27
CA ILE A 75 8.73 11.56 3.80
C ILE A 75 8.45 10.62 4.97
N MET A 76 9.47 10.33 5.80
CA MET A 76 9.30 9.48 6.98
C MET A 76 8.32 10.08 7.99
N TYR A 77 8.34 11.40 8.18
CA TYR A 77 7.34 12.09 9.01
C TYR A 77 5.92 11.83 8.50
N GLY A 78 5.69 11.96 7.19
CA GLY A 78 4.39 11.73 6.58
C GLY A 78 3.89 10.27 6.72
N ILE A 79 4.79 9.30 6.73
CA ILE A 79 4.46 7.89 7.00
C ILE A 79 4.10 7.69 8.47
N ASN A 80 4.96 8.12 9.38
CA ASN A 80 4.79 7.93 10.82
C ASN A 80 3.55 8.66 11.38
N HIS A 81 3.08 9.71 10.70
CA HIS A 81 1.89 10.48 11.07
C HIS A 81 0.67 10.18 10.18
N GLU A 82 0.72 9.09 9.42
CA GLU A 82 -0.42 8.60 8.62
C GLU A 82 -0.98 9.63 7.60
N VAL A 83 -0.13 10.55 7.10
CA VAL A 83 -0.56 11.64 6.19
C VAL A 83 -0.91 11.12 4.81
N PHE A 84 -0.12 10.20 4.27
CA PHE A 84 -0.23 9.77 2.87
C PHE A 84 -1.44 8.88 2.58
N PRO A 85 -1.83 7.89 3.42
CA PRO A 85 -2.95 7.01 3.10
C PRO A 85 -4.27 7.76 2.89
N PRO A 86 -4.71 8.71 3.74
CA PRO A 86 -5.91 9.48 3.49
C PRO A 86 -5.87 10.27 2.18
N LEU A 87 -4.70 10.80 1.79
CA LEU A 87 -4.54 11.51 0.52
C LEU A 87 -4.66 10.58 -0.69
N ILE A 88 -4.18 9.34 -0.59
CA ILE A 88 -4.41 8.32 -1.62
C ILE A 88 -5.90 8.01 -1.73
N PHE A 89 -6.59 7.86 -0.59
CA PHE A 89 -8.04 7.62 -0.58
C PHE A 89 -8.83 8.76 -1.23
N LEU A 90 -8.36 10.01 -1.14
CA LEU A 90 -8.95 11.12 -1.89
C LEU A 90 -8.90 10.87 -3.41
N GLY A 91 -7.76 10.46 -3.92
CA GLY A 91 -7.59 10.12 -5.33
C GLY A 91 -8.42 8.91 -5.75
N VAL A 92 -8.41 7.84 -4.95
CA VAL A 92 -9.24 6.64 -5.16
C VAL A 92 -10.72 7.01 -5.21
N GLY A 93 -11.20 7.85 -4.28
CA GLY A 93 -12.58 8.31 -4.24
C GLY A 93 -12.98 9.07 -5.52
N ALA A 94 -12.09 9.93 -6.01
CA ALA A 94 -12.30 10.67 -7.26
C ALA A 94 -12.31 9.76 -8.50
N MET A 95 -11.67 8.59 -8.45
CA MET A 95 -11.70 7.60 -9.52
C MET A 95 -12.91 6.65 -9.43
N THR A 96 -13.43 6.42 -8.22
CA THR A 96 -14.45 5.40 -7.96
C THR A 96 -15.85 5.86 -8.46
N ASP A 97 -16.59 4.94 -9.06
CA ASP A 97 -18.02 5.09 -9.36
C ASP A 97 -18.85 4.25 -8.39
N PHE A 98 -19.54 4.90 -7.47
CA PHE A 98 -20.46 4.23 -6.54
C PHE A 98 -21.88 4.04 -7.12
N GLY A 99 -22.13 4.44 -8.37
CA GLY A 99 -23.42 4.24 -9.03
C GLY A 99 -23.98 2.82 -8.94
N PRO A 100 -23.19 1.77 -9.26
CA PRO A 100 -23.62 0.39 -9.13
C PRO A 100 -24.01 0.00 -7.70
N LEU A 101 -23.29 0.48 -6.70
CA LEU A 101 -23.57 0.23 -5.29
C LEU A 101 -24.88 0.91 -4.85
N ILE A 102 -25.09 2.16 -5.26
CA ILE A 102 -26.30 2.92 -4.96
C ILE A 102 -27.51 2.26 -5.64
N ALA A 103 -27.34 1.81 -6.89
CA ALA A 103 -28.40 1.15 -7.65
C ALA A 103 -28.81 -0.21 -7.05
N ASN A 104 -27.84 -0.96 -6.51
CA ASN A 104 -28.08 -2.28 -5.92
C ASN A 104 -27.24 -2.47 -4.62
N PRO A 105 -27.73 -2.03 -3.46
CA PRO A 105 -27.02 -2.14 -2.19
C PRO A 105 -26.62 -3.57 -1.77
N LYS A 106 -27.25 -4.61 -2.36
CA LYS A 106 -26.88 -6.01 -2.11
C LYS A 106 -25.45 -6.33 -2.53
N THR A 107 -24.86 -5.52 -3.43
CA THR A 107 -23.44 -5.66 -3.83
C THR A 107 -22.47 -5.41 -2.68
N LEU A 108 -22.89 -4.76 -1.58
CA LEU A 108 -22.12 -4.67 -0.33
C LEU A 108 -21.76 -6.04 0.24
N LEU A 109 -22.63 -7.06 0.05
CA LEU A 109 -22.36 -8.42 0.51
C LEU A 109 -21.19 -9.06 -0.23
N LEU A 110 -20.94 -8.68 -1.50
CA LEU A 110 -19.78 -9.14 -2.26
C LEU A 110 -18.50 -8.54 -1.68
N GLY A 111 -18.52 -7.25 -1.32
CA GLY A 111 -17.41 -6.61 -0.61
C GLY A 111 -17.14 -7.26 0.75
N ALA A 112 -18.18 -7.56 1.52
CA ALA A 112 -18.05 -8.26 2.79
C ALA A 112 -17.47 -9.67 2.61
N ALA A 113 -17.85 -10.40 1.57
CA ALA A 113 -17.29 -11.71 1.25
C ALA A 113 -15.81 -11.61 0.85
N ALA A 114 -15.42 -10.60 0.08
CA ALA A 114 -14.04 -10.34 -0.30
C ALA A 114 -13.15 -10.06 0.95
N GLN A 115 -13.71 -9.46 1.99
CA GLN A 115 -12.98 -9.20 3.25
C GLN A 115 -12.81 -10.46 4.13
N ALA A 116 -13.36 -11.62 3.76
CA ALA A 116 -13.12 -12.86 4.50
C ALA A 116 -11.62 -13.23 4.56
N GLY A 117 -10.85 -12.87 3.53
CA GLY A 117 -9.39 -13.03 3.52
C GLY A 117 -8.67 -12.31 4.67
N VAL A 118 -9.18 -11.16 5.11
CA VAL A 118 -8.65 -10.42 6.26
C VAL A 118 -8.71 -11.27 7.54
N PHE A 119 -9.84 -11.92 7.77
CA PHE A 119 -10.01 -12.78 8.95
C PHE A 119 -9.16 -14.03 8.89
N VAL A 120 -8.99 -14.63 7.70
CA VAL A 120 -8.10 -15.79 7.51
C VAL A 120 -6.64 -15.39 7.81
N ALA A 121 -6.18 -14.25 7.29
CA ALA A 121 -4.83 -13.75 7.54
C ALA A 121 -4.62 -13.40 9.03
N LEU A 122 -5.60 -12.74 9.66
CA LEU A 122 -5.57 -12.39 11.09
C LEU A 122 -5.47 -13.64 11.97
N LEU A 123 -6.35 -14.61 11.77
CA LEU A 123 -6.32 -15.86 12.54
C LEU A 123 -5.03 -16.65 12.28
N GLY A 124 -4.58 -16.70 11.03
CA GLY A 124 -3.30 -17.32 10.69
C GLY A 124 -2.11 -16.66 11.38
N ALA A 125 -2.07 -15.33 11.44
CA ALA A 125 -1.03 -14.59 12.13
C ALA A 125 -1.05 -14.86 13.65
N MET A 126 -2.24 -14.90 14.26
CA MET A 126 -2.38 -15.26 15.68
C MET A 126 -1.89 -16.68 15.97
N LEU A 127 -2.19 -17.66 15.09
CA LEU A 127 -1.71 -19.03 15.21
C LEU A 127 -0.19 -19.15 15.05
N LEU A 128 0.43 -18.24 14.31
CA LEU A 128 1.89 -18.15 14.15
C LEU A 128 2.58 -17.43 15.32
N GLY A 129 1.82 -16.95 16.32
CA GLY A 129 2.35 -16.36 17.54
C GLY A 129 2.56 -14.84 17.49
N PHE A 130 2.04 -14.15 16.47
CA PHE A 130 2.04 -12.68 16.46
C PHE A 130 1.07 -12.13 17.52
N SER A 131 1.40 -10.97 18.06
CA SER A 131 0.49 -10.25 18.96
C SER A 131 -0.81 -9.86 18.24
N VAL A 132 -1.86 -9.57 18.97
CA VAL A 132 -3.16 -9.17 18.40
C VAL A 132 -3.04 -7.94 17.49
N GLN A 133 -2.20 -6.98 17.89
CA GLN A 133 -1.95 -5.76 17.10
C GLN A 133 -1.20 -6.06 15.80
N GLU A 134 -0.15 -6.87 15.88
CA GLU A 134 0.58 -7.33 14.69
C GLU A 134 -0.30 -8.19 13.80
N ALA A 135 -1.07 -9.11 14.37
CA ALA A 135 -2.00 -9.95 13.62
C ALA A 135 -3.08 -9.12 12.89
N ALA A 136 -3.58 -8.05 13.52
CA ALA A 136 -4.52 -7.14 12.88
C ALA A 136 -3.88 -6.40 11.69
N ALA A 137 -2.65 -5.91 11.87
CA ALA A 137 -1.90 -5.27 10.79
C ALA A 137 -1.54 -6.24 9.64
N ILE A 138 -1.21 -7.49 9.96
CA ILE A 138 -0.98 -8.54 8.94
C ILE A 138 -2.30 -8.94 8.28
N GLY A 139 -3.37 -9.04 9.05
CA GLY A 139 -4.68 -9.46 8.58
C GLY A 139 -5.19 -8.65 7.40
N ILE A 140 -4.96 -7.34 7.40
CA ILE A 140 -5.45 -6.45 6.34
C ILE A 140 -4.89 -6.77 4.94
N ILE A 141 -3.72 -7.46 4.88
CA ILE A 141 -3.13 -7.93 3.62
C ILE A 141 -4.13 -8.81 2.85
N GLY A 142 -4.90 -9.63 3.57
CA GLY A 142 -5.93 -10.50 2.99
C GLY A 142 -7.09 -9.76 2.31
N GLY A 143 -7.24 -8.46 2.54
CA GLY A 143 -8.20 -7.59 1.85
C GLY A 143 -7.70 -7.05 0.50
N ALA A 144 -6.44 -7.32 0.14
CA ALA A 144 -5.77 -6.85 -1.07
C ALA A 144 -5.85 -5.32 -1.29
N ASP A 145 -5.73 -4.57 -0.20
CA ASP A 145 -5.73 -3.09 -0.18
C ASP A 145 -4.39 -2.57 0.37
N GLY A 146 -3.50 -2.17 -0.53
CA GLY A 146 -2.16 -1.70 -0.20
C GLY A 146 -2.13 -0.46 0.69
N PRO A 147 -2.81 0.64 0.34
CA PRO A 147 -2.85 1.85 1.15
C PRO A 147 -3.38 1.63 2.56
N THR A 148 -4.44 0.85 2.73
CA THR A 148 -4.98 0.49 4.05
C THR A 148 -4.01 -0.38 4.84
N SER A 149 -3.29 -1.30 4.16
CA SER A 149 -2.26 -2.12 4.80
C SER A 149 -1.14 -1.27 5.39
N ILE A 150 -0.66 -0.26 4.67
CA ILE A 150 0.34 0.69 5.18
C ILE A 150 -0.23 1.51 6.34
N TYR A 151 -1.45 2.05 6.21
CA TYR A 151 -2.08 2.82 7.25
C TYR A 151 -2.18 2.04 8.56
N LEU A 152 -2.70 0.82 8.49
CA LEU A 152 -2.89 0.00 9.69
C LEU A 152 -1.57 -0.50 10.26
N ALA A 153 -0.61 -0.86 9.41
CA ALA A 153 0.73 -1.25 9.85
C ALA A 153 1.46 -0.11 10.55
N ALA A 154 1.45 1.10 9.99
CA ALA A 154 2.06 2.27 10.62
C ALA A 154 1.48 2.56 12.01
N LYS A 155 0.18 2.31 12.19
CA LYS A 155 -0.54 2.57 13.45
C LYS A 155 -0.38 1.47 14.48
N MET A 156 -0.43 0.21 14.09
CA MET A 156 -0.53 -0.94 15.00
C MET A 156 0.76 -1.76 15.12
N ALA A 157 1.60 -1.77 14.08
CA ALA A 157 2.82 -2.56 14.02
C ALA A 157 3.90 -1.88 13.16
N PRO A 158 4.41 -0.68 13.56
CA PRO A 158 5.38 0.08 12.74
C PRO A 158 6.64 -0.71 12.40
N GLN A 159 7.06 -1.63 13.27
CA GLN A 159 8.21 -2.51 13.07
C GLN A 159 8.01 -3.50 11.90
N LEU A 160 6.76 -3.81 11.54
CA LEU A 160 6.42 -4.74 10.45
C LEU A 160 6.00 -4.01 9.16
N LEU A 161 6.02 -2.66 9.15
CA LEU A 161 5.52 -1.84 8.04
C LEU A 161 6.13 -2.25 6.70
N GLY A 162 7.46 -2.37 6.63
CA GLY A 162 8.15 -2.74 5.40
C GLY A 162 7.76 -4.13 4.89
N ALA A 163 7.69 -5.12 5.80
CA ALA A 163 7.32 -6.48 5.46
C ALA A 163 5.86 -6.57 4.97
N ILE A 164 4.94 -5.91 5.67
CA ILE A 164 3.51 -5.86 5.32
C ILE A 164 3.32 -5.18 3.97
N ALA A 165 4.01 -4.07 3.72
CA ALA A 165 3.89 -3.35 2.47
C ALA A 165 4.39 -4.18 1.28
N VAL A 166 5.58 -4.80 1.38
CA VAL A 166 6.09 -5.69 0.31
C VAL A 166 5.15 -6.86 0.07
N ALA A 167 4.66 -7.48 1.13
CA ALA A 167 3.68 -8.54 1.02
C ALA A 167 2.42 -8.03 0.28
N ALA A 168 1.76 -6.98 0.74
CA ALA A 168 0.53 -6.44 0.17
C ALA A 168 0.68 -6.10 -1.32
N TYR A 169 1.72 -5.37 -1.71
CA TYR A 169 1.92 -4.97 -3.10
C TYR A 169 2.38 -6.11 -4.01
N SER A 170 3.15 -7.07 -3.48
CA SER A 170 3.51 -8.27 -4.25
C SER A 170 2.27 -9.10 -4.61
N TYR A 171 1.27 -9.18 -3.70
CA TYR A 171 0.02 -9.90 -4.00
C TYR A 171 -0.86 -9.17 -4.98
N MET A 172 -1.01 -7.85 -4.84
CA MET A 172 -1.77 -7.06 -5.80
C MET A 172 -1.29 -7.30 -7.22
N SER A 173 0.03 -7.44 -7.40
CA SER A 173 0.65 -7.78 -8.69
C SER A 173 0.31 -9.19 -9.19
N LEU A 174 0.07 -10.13 -8.27
CA LEU A 174 -0.24 -11.52 -8.61
C LEU A 174 -1.72 -11.78 -8.82
N VAL A 175 -2.61 -10.87 -8.38
CA VAL A 175 -4.08 -11.01 -8.52
C VAL A 175 -4.49 -11.32 -9.97
N PRO A 176 -4.01 -10.63 -11.02
CA PRO A 176 -4.39 -10.93 -12.40
C PRO A 176 -4.00 -12.33 -12.86
N LEU A 177 -3.00 -12.95 -12.24
CA LEU A 177 -2.56 -14.31 -12.55
C LEU A 177 -3.33 -15.37 -11.77
N ILE A 178 -3.72 -15.06 -10.52
CA ILE A 178 -4.35 -16.01 -9.59
C ILE A 178 -5.86 -16.02 -9.77
N GLN A 179 -6.48 -14.86 -9.98
CA GLN A 179 -7.93 -14.72 -10.06
C GLN A 179 -8.58 -15.55 -11.17
N PRO A 180 -8.10 -15.55 -12.45
CA PRO A 180 -8.77 -16.31 -13.50
C PRO A 180 -8.82 -17.82 -13.26
N PRO A 181 -7.74 -18.52 -12.83
CA PRO A 181 -7.80 -19.94 -12.48
C PRO A 181 -8.82 -20.24 -11.38
N ILE A 182 -8.87 -19.41 -10.33
CA ILE A 182 -9.81 -19.60 -9.22
C ILE A 182 -11.24 -19.39 -9.71
N MET A 183 -11.51 -18.35 -10.51
CA MET A 183 -12.83 -18.14 -11.10
C MET A 183 -13.26 -19.32 -11.97
N HIS A 184 -12.34 -19.90 -12.74
CA HIS A 184 -12.63 -21.09 -13.55
C HIS A 184 -12.94 -22.33 -12.71
N LEU A 185 -12.33 -22.46 -11.54
CA LEU A 185 -12.57 -23.58 -10.62
C LEU A 185 -13.96 -23.53 -9.99
N PHE A 186 -14.44 -22.33 -9.65
CA PHE A 186 -15.70 -22.13 -8.93
C PHE A 186 -16.90 -21.77 -9.81
N THR A 187 -16.71 -21.58 -11.13
CA THR A 187 -17.78 -21.21 -12.06
C THR A 187 -17.83 -22.15 -13.25
N THR A 188 -19.05 -22.48 -13.68
CA THR A 188 -19.27 -23.22 -14.93
C THR A 188 -19.19 -22.32 -16.15
N GLU A 189 -19.09 -22.91 -17.35
CA GLU A 189 -19.13 -22.14 -18.60
C GLU A 189 -20.47 -21.40 -18.79
N ALA A 190 -21.57 -21.99 -18.29
CA ALA A 190 -22.88 -21.38 -18.31
C ALA A 190 -22.92 -20.13 -17.42
N ASP A 191 -22.37 -20.20 -16.21
CA ASP A 191 -22.32 -19.06 -15.29
C ASP A 191 -21.54 -17.89 -15.88
N ARG A 192 -20.43 -18.18 -16.55
CA ARG A 192 -19.58 -17.14 -17.20
C ARG A 192 -20.23 -16.48 -18.42
N LYS A 193 -21.24 -17.11 -19.02
CA LYS A 193 -22.01 -16.57 -20.16
C LYS A 193 -23.22 -15.73 -19.72
N ILE A 194 -23.52 -15.64 -18.43
CA ILE A 194 -24.62 -14.84 -17.93
C ILE A 194 -24.36 -13.36 -18.18
N VAL A 195 -25.25 -12.74 -18.97
CA VAL A 195 -25.22 -11.30 -19.21
C VAL A 195 -25.84 -10.57 -18.04
N MET A 196 -25.10 -9.68 -17.42
CA MET A 196 -25.59 -8.86 -16.30
C MET A 196 -26.72 -7.95 -16.78
N LYS A 197 -27.81 -7.91 -16.01
CA LYS A 197 -28.90 -6.97 -16.27
C LYS A 197 -28.45 -5.54 -16.00
N GLN A 198 -28.93 -4.61 -16.83
CA GLN A 198 -28.71 -3.19 -16.61
C GLN A 198 -29.31 -2.75 -15.27
N LEU A 199 -28.51 -2.07 -14.46
CA LEU A 199 -28.96 -1.54 -13.18
C LEU A 199 -29.89 -0.33 -13.41
N ARG A 200 -30.69 0.01 -12.40
CA ARG A 200 -31.49 1.24 -12.46
C ARG A 200 -30.59 2.47 -12.63
N PRO A 201 -31.03 3.48 -13.38
CA PRO A 201 -30.32 4.73 -13.43
C PRO A 201 -30.29 5.40 -12.04
N VAL A 202 -29.12 5.90 -11.63
CA VAL A 202 -28.95 6.62 -10.39
C VAL A 202 -29.00 8.12 -10.70
N SER A 203 -29.80 8.87 -9.96
CA SER A 203 -29.92 10.31 -10.15
C SER A 203 -28.65 11.05 -9.67
N LYS A 204 -28.40 12.24 -10.25
CA LYS A 204 -27.27 13.08 -9.83
C LYS A 204 -27.38 13.47 -8.34
N PHE A 205 -28.59 13.68 -7.85
CA PHE A 205 -28.85 13.98 -6.44
C PHE A 205 -28.40 12.81 -5.53
N GLU A 206 -28.79 11.56 -5.86
CA GLU A 206 -28.34 10.38 -5.10
C GLU A 206 -26.82 10.28 -5.07
N LYS A 207 -26.14 10.51 -6.20
CA LYS A 207 -24.68 10.46 -6.31
C LYS A 207 -23.96 11.52 -5.47
N ILE A 208 -24.55 12.71 -5.30
CA ILE A 208 -23.99 13.77 -4.46
C ILE A 208 -24.28 13.54 -2.98
N VAL A 209 -25.48 13.08 -2.65
CA VAL A 209 -25.89 12.84 -1.24
C VAL A 209 -25.19 11.64 -0.65
N PHE A 210 -24.91 10.61 -1.45
CA PHE A 210 -24.29 9.38 -1.01
C PHE A 210 -22.97 9.58 -0.27
N PRO A 211 -21.94 10.26 -0.81
CA PRO A 211 -20.68 10.47 -0.12
C PRO A 211 -20.82 11.30 1.16
N ILE A 212 -21.72 12.26 1.19
CA ILE A 212 -21.98 13.11 2.36
C ILE A 212 -22.58 12.28 3.49
N MET A 213 -23.66 11.54 3.19
CA MET A 213 -24.33 10.70 4.18
C MET A 213 -23.45 9.56 4.68
N THR A 214 -22.70 8.93 3.77
CA THR A 214 -21.77 7.86 4.13
C THR A 214 -20.69 8.38 5.07
N THR A 215 -20.11 9.54 4.80
CA THR A 215 -19.12 10.17 5.69
C THR A 215 -19.72 10.40 7.08
N ILE A 216 -20.88 11.03 7.17
CA ILE A 216 -21.52 11.34 8.46
C ILE A 216 -21.82 10.07 9.25
N ILE A 217 -22.50 9.09 8.61
CA ILE A 217 -22.94 7.88 9.30
C ILE A 217 -21.72 7.06 9.77
N ILE A 218 -20.76 6.81 8.89
CA ILE A 218 -19.61 5.97 9.24
C ILE A 218 -18.71 6.67 10.25
N SER A 219 -18.48 7.97 10.12
CA SER A 219 -17.64 8.72 11.08
C SER A 219 -18.27 8.82 12.46
N LEU A 220 -19.59 8.88 12.56
CA LEU A 220 -20.28 8.83 13.84
C LEU A 220 -20.26 7.42 14.47
N LEU A 221 -20.29 6.39 13.63
CA LEU A 221 -20.24 5.00 14.09
C LEU A 221 -18.82 4.58 14.49
N LEU A 222 -17.83 4.97 13.69
CA LEU A 222 -16.41 4.61 13.82
C LEU A 222 -15.52 5.86 13.67
N PRO A 223 -15.37 6.69 14.71
CA PRO A 223 -14.59 7.94 14.62
C PRO A 223 -13.13 7.72 14.19
N SER A 224 -12.55 6.56 14.48
CA SER A 224 -11.15 6.24 14.15
C SER A 224 -10.85 6.16 12.64
N VAL A 225 -11.86 5.93 11.80
CA VAL A 225 -11.70 5.82 10.35
C VAL A 225 -12.14 7.09 9.60
N THR A 226 -12.52 8.15 10.33
CA THR A 226 -13.04 9.40 9.75
C THR A 226 -12.10 10.00 8.70
N ALA A 227 -10.80 9.99 8.96
CA ALA A 227 -9.81 10.54 8.01
C ALA A 227 -9.82 9.77 6.67
N LEU A 228 -9.85 8.43 6.71
CA LEU A 228 -9.86 7.60 5.50
C LEU A 228 -11.16 7.73 4.71
N ILE A 229 -12.29 7.51 5.39
CA ILE A 229 -13.62 7.57 4.78
C ILE A 229 -13.96 8.99 4.32
N GLY A 230 -13.63 10.00 5.13
CA GLY A 230 -13.86 11.40 4.77
C GLY A 230 -13.12 11.79 3.50
N MET A 231 -11.86 11.43 3.37
CA MET A 231 -11.07 11.73 2.17
C MET A 231 -11.54 10.94 0.95
N LEU A 232 -11.88 9.65 1.11
CA LEU A 232 -12.48 8.84 0.04
C LEU A 232 -13.76 9.48 -0.49
N MET A 233 -14.67 9.82 0.41
CA MET A 233 -15.97 10.39 0.05
C MET A 233 -15.85 11.84 -0.47
N LEU A 234 -14.87 12.61 0.02
CA LEU A 234 -14.56 13.92 -0.53
C LEU A 234 -14.10 13.84 -1.98
N GLY A 235 -13.22 12.89 -2.30
CA GLY A 235 -12.80 12.63 -3.68
C GLY A 235 -13.96 12.24 -4.57
N ASN A 236 -14.84 11.37 -4.10
CA ASN A 236 -16.04 11.00 -4.82
C ASN A 236 -17.00 12.19 -5.03
N LEU A 237 -17.14 13.03 -4.03
CA LEU A 237 -17.94 14.27 -4.15
C LEU A 237 -17.35 15.18 -5.23
N PHE A 238 -16.03 15.33 -5.36
CA PHE A 238 -15.41 16.11 -6.42
C PHE A 238 -15.81 15.61 -7.81
N LYS A 239 -15.84 14.30 -7.99
CA LYS A 239 -16.26 13.65 -9.25
C LYS A 239 -17.73 13.88 -9.56
N GLU A 240 -18.61 13.64 -8.59
CA GLU A 240 -20.06 13.61 -8.84
C GLU A 240 -20.74 14.99 -8.81
N ALA A 241 -20.10 16.00 -8.23
CA ALA A 241 -20.64 17.36 -8.13
C ALA A 241 -20.82 18.02 -9.52
N GLY A 242 -19.91 17.74 -10.47
CA GLY A 242 -19.94 18.31 -11.84
C GLY A 242 -19.56 19.78 -11.94
N CYS A 243 -19.14 20.40 -10.85
CA CYS A 243 -18.58 21.76 -10.82
C CYS A 243 -17.16 21.79 -10.23
N LEU A 244 -16.64 20.63 -9.84
CA LEU A 244 -15.34 20.46 -9.19
C LEU A 244 -14.36 19.64 -10.05
N ASP A 245 -14.55 19.61 -11.36
CA ASP A 245 -13.79 18.78 -12.31
C ASP A 245 -12.27 19.01 -12.19
N ARG A 246 -11.84 20.27 -11.98
CA ARG A 246 -10.42 20.60 -11.78
C ARG A 246 -9.84 19.96 -10.52
N LEU A 247 -10.60 19.91 -9.42
CA LEU A 247 -10.17 19.26 -8.17
C LEU A 247 -10.17 17.75 -8.33
N SER A 248 -11.19 17.20 -9.01
CA SER A 248 -11.29 15.79 -9.34
C SER A 248 -10.09 15.34 -10.18
N ASP A 249 -9.75 16.07 -11.24
CA ASP A 249 -8.60 15.78 -12.09
C ASP A 249 -7.27 15.85 -11.32
N THR A 250 -7.08 16.88 -10.51
CA THR A 250 -5.88 17.00 -9.66
C THR A 250 -5.77 15.86 -8.67
N ALA A 251 -6.88 15.46 -8.04
CA ALA A 251 -6.89 14.36 -7.07
C ALA A 251 -6.55 13.01 -7.71
N GLN A 252 -7.10 12.74 -8.91
CA GLN A 252 -6.90 11.48 -9.63
C GLN A 252 -5.49 11.34 -10.21
N ASN A 253 -4.86 12.44 -10.62
CA ASN A 253 -3.61 12.43 -11.37
C ASN A 253 -2.45 13.00 -10.55
N ALA A 254 -2.33 14.32 -10.45
CA ALA A 254 -1.15 14.97 -9.88
C ALA A 254 -0.94 14.64 -8.39
N LEU A 255 -1.99 14.76 -7.58
CA LEU A 255 -1.90 14.47 -6.15
C LEU A 255 -1.65 12.98 -5.90
N MET A 256 -2.43 12.11 -6.55
CA MET A 256 -2.29 10.66 -6.41
C MET A 256 -0.86 10.22 -6.74
N ASN A 257 -0.32 10.66 -7.86
CA ASN A 257 1.03 10.29 -8.29
C ASN A 257 2.10 10.83 -7.33
N THR A 258 1.98 12.07 -6.87
CA THR A 258 2.92 12.68 -5.92
C THR A 258 2.92 11.93 -4.59
N VAL A 259 1.74 11.67 -4.05
CA VAL A 259 1.59 10.96 -2.77
C VAL A 259 2.06 9.52 -2.89
N THR A 260 1.79 8.86 -4.01
CA THR A 260 2.27 7.50 -4.29
C THR A 260 3.80 7.44 -4.30
N ILE A 261 4.47 8.38 -4.94
CA ILE A 261 5.95 8.46 -4.92
C ILE A 261 6.46 8.58 -3.48
N MET A 262 5.88 9.50 -2.69
CA MET A 262 6.32 9.74 -1.31
C MET A 262 6.06 8.52 -0.42
N LEU A 263 4.85 7.98 -0.45
CA LEU A 263 4.46 6.82 0.35
C LEU A 263 5.30 5.58 0.01
N ALA A 264 5.41 5.28 -1.27
CA ALA A 264 6.12 4.08 -1.72
C ALA A 264 7.63 4.19 -1.44
N THR A 265 8.26 5.33 -1.74
CA THR A 265 9.66 5.55 -1.41
C THR A 265 9.91 5.44 0.09
N GLY A 266 9.08 6.12 0.90
CA GLY A 266 9.22 6.08 2.35
C GLY A 266 8.99 4.70 2.93
N THR A 267 8.04 3.93 2.40
CA THR A 267 7.85 2.52 2.77
C THR A 267 9.12 1.71 2.47
N GLY A 268 9.75 1.92 1.31
CA GLY A 268 11.05 1.31 1.00
C GLY A 268 12.14 1.68 1.99
N LEU A 269 12.13 2.93 2.49
CA LEU A 269 13.09 3.39 3.51
C LEU A 269 12.97 2.65 4.85
N THR A 270 11.81 2.06 5.17
CA THR A 270 11.64 1.23 6.38
C THR A 270 12.24 -0.18 6.25
N MET A 271 12.66 -0.57 5.04
CA MET A 271 13.20 -1.90 4.75
C MET A 271 14.71 -1.98 4.98
N SER A 272 15.18 -1.65 6.17
CA SER A 272 16.58 -1.85 6.55
C SER A 272 16.91 -3.33 6.74
N ALA A 273 18.20 -3.70 6.62
CA ALA A 273 18.65 -5.07 6.86
C ALA A 273 18.26 -5.60 8.24
N GLU A 274 18.32 -4.76 9.26
CA GLU A 274 17.99 -5.11 10.65
C GLU A 274 16.48 -5.36 10.82
N SER A 275 15.65 -4.55 10.18
CA SER A 275 14.19 -4.64 10.29
C SER A 275 13.60 -5.75 9.42
N PHE A 276 14.20 -6.02 8.26
CA PHE A 276 13.60 -6.88 7.24
C PHE A 276 14.13 -8.32 7.26
N LEU A 277 15.44 -8.52 7.56
CA LEU A 277 16.07 -9.85 7.57
C LEU A 277 15.81 -10.58 8.88
N ASN A 278 14.53 -10.81 9.20
CA ASN A 278 14.11 -11.59 10.36
C ASN A 278 13.10 -12.69 9.98
N TYR A 279 12.94 -13.66 10.85
CA TYR A 279 12.02 -14.78 10.63
C TYR A 279 10.55 -14.33 10.48
N GLN A 280 10.16 -13.29 11.19
CA GLN A 280 8.79 -12.75 11.14
C GLN A 280 8.43 -12.22 9.75
N THR A 281 9.35 -11.53 9.08
CA THR A 281 9.15 -11.04 7.70
C THR A 281 8.86 -12.18 6.73
N ILE A 282 9.61 -13.28 6.83
CA ILE A 282 9.40 -14.45 5.97
C ILE A 282 8.02 -15.08 6.22
N LEU A 283 7.60 -15.16 7.49
CA LEU A 283 6.27 -15.66 7.85
C LEU A 283 5.16 -14.76 7.31
N ILE A 284 5.31 -13.43 7.38
CA ILE A 284 4.32 -12.47 6.87
C ILE A 284 4.17 -12.63 5.36
N ILE A 285 5.28 -12.71 4.62
CA ILE A 285 5.26 -12.91 3.17
C ILE A 285 4.57 -14.24 2.83
N PHE A 286 4.87 -15.31 3.53
CA PHE A 286 4.24 -16.62 3.32
C PHE A 286 2.74 -16.59 3.64
N LEU A 287 2.37 -16.03 4.79
CA LEU A 287 0.98 -15.96 5.23
C LEU A 287 0.11 -15.17 4.26
N GLY A 288 0.61 -14.06 3.80
CA GLY A 288 -0.07 -13.27 2.83
C GLY A 288 -0.30 -14.00 1.50
N LEU A 289 0.70 -14.76 0.99
CA LEU A 289 0.52 -15.64 -0.18
C LEU A 289 -0.63 -16.64 0.01
N VAL A 290 -0.84 -17.12 1.21
CA VAL A 290 -1.92 -18.07 1.53
C VAL A 290 -3.26 -17.38 1.70
N ALA A 291 -3.28 -16.19 2.30
CA ALA A 291 -4.51 -15.47 2.63
C ALA A 291 -5.16 -14.76 1.43
N CYS A 292 -4.36 -14.41 0.41
CA CYS A 292 -4.87 -13.81 -0.84
C CYS A 292 -5.46 -14.82 -1.84
N LYS A 293 -5.49 -16.11 -1.50
CA LYS A 293 -6.14 -17.17 -2.29
C LYS A 293 -7.60 -17.34 -1.89
#